data_79d4071e8395c47cf0b195094e422e29
#
_entry.id   79d4071e8395c47cf0b195094e422e29
#
_cell.length_a   1.000
_cell.length_b   1.000
_cell.length_c   1.000
_cell.angle_alpha   90.00
_cell.angle_beta   90.00
_cell.angle_gamma   90.00
#
_symmetry.space_group_name_H-M   'P 1'
#
loop_
_entity.id
_entity.type
_entity.pdbx_description
1 polymer ?
#
loop_
_entity_poly.entity_id
_entity_poly.type
_entity_poly.pdbx_seq_one_letter_code
_entity_poly.pdbx_strand_id
1 'polypeptide(L)'
;MVIATYFDQATGELVRPLNETTRRQYVEGAVAYVEAYEPRYIGFGIEINSFKMKSPDEYEEFVGFFRELYPLLKEASPDTKVFTVFQLERIKGLHGGLFGGTNDESLSQWGLLDDFPDADALAFTTYPCLVLKDPSEMPEDYYWEIRSHTSKEVFITESGWFREGPEGWESDDEEQASFIHTLFDLTEDLEPPLLIWSFLYDPDVQIPFDTMGLLDANEAHTRAWEAWTGT
;
A
#
# COMPACT_ATOMS: atom_id res chain seq x y z
N MET A 1 -1.84 11.59 8.06
CA MET A 1 -2.38 10.23 7.79
C MET A 1 -1.86 9.26 8.84
N VAL A 2 -2.69 8.31 9.27
CA VAL A 2 -2.29 7.19 10.13
C VAL A 2 -2.86 5.92 9.52
N ILE A 3 -2.10 4.82 9.54
CA ILE A 3 -2.58 3.51 9.14
C ILE A 3 -2.31 2.54 10.30
N ALA A 4 -3.36 1.88 10.77
CA ALA A 4 -3.27 0.85 11.80
C ALA A 4 -3.10 -0.52 11.15
N THR A 5 -2.10 -1.28 11.58
CA THR A 5 -1.96 -2.69 11.18
C THR A 5 -2.50 -3.62 12.25
N TYR A 6 -3.08 -4.72 11.83
CA TYR A 6 -3.69 -5.73 12.71
C TYR A 6 -3.03 -7.10 12.58
N PHE A 7 -2.18 -7.28 11.62
CA PHE A 7 -1.52 -8.55 11.34
C PHE A 7 -0.06 -8.33 10.94
N ASP A 8 0.73 -9.36 11.09
CA ASP A 8 2.09 -9.43 10.60
C ASP A 8 2.08 -9.77 9.11
N GLN A 9 2.63 -8.90 8.28
CA GLN A 9 2.61 -9.07 6.83
C GLN A 9 3.44 -10.27 6.36
N ALA A 10 4.49 -10.66 7.11
CA ALA A 10 5.33 -11.78 6.75
C ALA A 10 4.66 -13.12 7.03
N THR A 11 3.96 -13.26 8.16
CA THR A 11 3.32 -14.51 8.58
C THR A 11 1.84 -14.59 8.23
N GLY A 12 1.14 -13.46 8.16
CA GLY A 12 -0.32 -13.36 8.05
C GLY A 12 -1.03 -13.62 9.37
N GLU A 13 -0.33 -13.67 10.49
CA GLU A 13 -0.92 -13.86 11.80
C GLU A 13 -1.43 -12.52 12.36
N LEU A 14 -2.61 -12.54 12.97
CA LEU A 14 -3.11 -11.37 13.70
C LEU A 14 -2.18 -11.03 14.86
N VAL A 15 -1.80 -9.75 15.00
CA VAL A 15 -1.04 -9.23 16.15
C VAL A 15 -1.79 -9.52 17.46
N ARG A 16 -3.12 -9.45 17.41
CA ARG A 16 -4.03 -9.87 18.49
C ARG A 16 -5.29 -10.46 17.86
N PRO A 17 -5.83 -11.57 18.39
CA PRO A 17 -7.09 -12.13 17.90
C PRO A 17 -8.22 -11.09 17.89
N LEU A 18 -9.00 -11.01 16.82
CA LEU A 18 -10.15 -10.10 16.70
C LEU A 18 -11.40 -10.64 17.44
N ASN A 19 -11.23 -11.07 18.69
CA ASN A 19 -12.34 -11.44 19.57
C ASN A 19 -13.09 -10.20 20.09
N GLU A 20 -14.24 -10.39 20.73
CA GLU A 20 -15.10 -9.31 21.24
C GLU A 20 -14.34 -8.28 22.09
N THR A 21 -13.43 -8.73 22.96
CA THR A 21 -12.67 -7.83 23.83
C THR A 21 -11.68 -6.97 23.06
N THR A 22 -10.92 -7.57 22.12
CA THR A 22 -9.93 -6.84 21.33
C THR A 22 -10.59 -5.93 20.29
N ARG A 23 -11.69 -6.35 19.67
CA ARG A 23 -12.48 -5.48 18.78
C ARG A 23 -12.93 -4.24 19.50
N ARG A 24 -13.53 -4.40 20.69
CA ARG A 24 -13.95 -3.26 21.50
C ARG A 24 -12.79 -2.31 21.84
N GLN A 25 -11.63 -2.84 22.23
CA GLN A 25 -10.45 -2.02 22.53
C GLN A 25 -9.93 -1.27 21.30
N TYR A 26 -9.93 -1.91 20.12
CA TYR A 26 -9.55 -1.26 18.87
C TYR A 26 -10.54 -0.15 18.50
N VAL A 27 -11.85 -0.40 18.62
CA VAL A 27 -12.88 0.60 18.36
C VAL A 27 -12.72 1.79 19.31
N GLU A 28 -12.66 1.55 20.63
CA GLU A 28 -12.49 2.60 21.63
C GLU A 28 -11.22 3.45 21.35
N GLY A 29 -10.10 2.79 21.04
CA GLY A 29 -8.86 3.48 20.71
C GLY A 29 -8.92 4.29 19.42
N ALA A 30 -9.52 3.74 18.36
CA ALA A 30 -9.64 4.42 17.07
C ALA A 30 -10.62 5.61 17.14
N VAL A 31 -11.76 5.45 17.82
CA VAL A 31 -12.74 6.53 18.06
C VAL A 31 -12.08 7.65 18.87
N ALA A 32 -11.46 7.33 19.99
CA ALA A 32 -10.77 8.32 20.82
C ALA A 32 -9.65 9.07 20.04
N TYR A 33 -8.97 8.36 19.14
CA TYR A 33 -7.95 8.97 18.31
C TYR A 33 -8.55 9.97 17.30
N VAL A 34 -9.61 9.60 16.58
CA VAL A 34 -10.22 10.51 15.60
C VAL A 34 -10.92 11.69 16.25
N GLU A 35 -11.53 11.51 17.45
CA GLU A 35 -12.08 12.61 18.25
C GLU A 35 -11.02 13.62 18.71
N ALA A 36 -9.84 13.11 19.09
CA ALA A 36 -8.78 13.96 19.63
C ALA A 36 -7.98 14.70 18.56
N TYR A 37 -7.79 14.11 17.39
CA TYR A 37 -6.86 14.59 16.37
C TYR A 37 -7.49 14.94 15.03
N GLU A 38 -8.74 14.58 14.80
CA GLU A 38 -9.49 14.82 13.55
C GLU A 38 -8.62 14.61 12.30
N PRO A 39 -7.97 13.43 12.14
CA PRO A 39 -7.05 13.21 11.04
C PRO A 39 -7.81 13.25 9.72
N ARG A 40 -7.26 13.93 8.71
CA ARG A 40 -7.89 13.95 7.39
C ARG A 40 -8.04 12.55 6.78
N TYR A 41 -7.09 11.64 7.07
CA TYR A 41 -7.02 10.29 6.53
C TYR A 41 -6.65 9.30 7.62
N ILE A 42 -7.41 8.21 7.74
CA ILE A 42 -7.12 7.08 8.62
C ILE A 42 -7.34 5.76 7.86
N GLY A 43 -6.32 4.90 7.87
CA GLY A 43 -6.35 3.59 7.24
C GLY A 43 -6.35 2.45 8.25
N PHE A 44 -6.95 1.33 7.88
CA PHE A 44 -6.96 0.10 8.67
C PHE A 44 -6.59 -1.09 7.80
N GLY A 45 -5.56 -1.82 8.22
CA GLY A 45 -4.96 -2.92 7.46
C GLY A 45 -4.04 -2.42 6.33
N ILE A 46 -2.88 -3.04 6.20
CA ILE A 46 -1.91 -2.78 5.14
C ILE A 46 -1.74 -4.07 4.35
N GLU A 47 -1.91 -4.00 2.99
CA GLU A 47 -1.80 -5.16 2.11
C GLU A 47 -2.74 -6.33 2.47
N ILE A 48 -4.00 -6.00 2.75
CA ILE A 48 -4.99 -6.96 3.26
C ILE A 48 -5.29 -8.10 2.29
N ASN A 49 -5.03 -7.94 0.99
CA ASN A 49 -5.12 -9.03 0.03
C ASN A 49 -3.98 -10.05 0.23
N SER A 50 -2.80 -9.64 0.68
CA SER A 50 -1.74 -10.55 1.12
C SER A 50 -2.15 -11.29 2.40
N PHE A 51 -2.86 -10.61 3.30
CA PHE A 51 -3.45 -11.22 4.49
C PHE A 51 -4.49 -12.30 4.11
N LYS A 52 -5.42 -12.01 3.20
CA LYS A 52 -6.39 -13.01 2.71
C LYS A 52 -5.72 -14.26 2.14
N MET A 53 -4.63 -14.10 1.41
CA MET A 53 -3.89 -15.24 0.84
C MET A 53 -3.31 -16.17 1.91
N LYS A 54 -2.90 -15.63 3.05
CA LYS A 54 -2.25 -16.35 4.14
C LYS A 54 -3.22 -16.87 5.19
N SER A 55 -4.21 -16.07 5.52
CA SER A 55 -5.17 -16.32 6.62
C SER A 55 -6.59 -15.93 6.20
N PRO A 56 -7.24 -16.67 5.29
CA PRO A 56 -8.54 -16.30 4.73
C PRO A 56 -9.65 -16.16 5.79
N ASP A 57 -9.68 -17.00 6.81
CA ASP A 57 -10.69 -16.94 7.87
C ASP A 57 -10.52 -15.67 8.73
N GLU A 58 -9.28 -15.30 9.05
CA GLU A 58 -8.97 -14.09 9.82
C GLU A 58 -9.18 -12.82 8.98
N TYR A 59 -9.02 -12.91 7.65
CA TYR A 59 -9.40 -11.82 6.74
C TYR A 59 -10.91 -11.54 6.79
N GLU A 60 -11.77 -12.56 6.78
CA GLU A 60 -13.22 -12.37 6.89
C GLU A 60 -13.60 -11.73 8.26
N GLU A 61 -12.91 -12.11 9.32
CA GLU A 61 -13.04 -11.46 10.64
C GLU A 61 -12.63 -9.98 10.58
N PHE A 62 -11.58 -9.64 9.86
CA PHE A 62 -11.14 -8.26 9.66
C PHE A 62 -12.16 -7.46 8.83
N VAL A 63 -12.71 -8.02 7.76
CA VAL A 63 -13.76 -7.37 6.96
C VAL A 63 -14.98 -7.04 7.83
N GLY A 64 -15.42 -8.02 8.66
CA GLY A 64 -16.50 -7.81 9.62
C GLY A 64 -16.18 -6.68 10.61
N PHE A 65 -14.96 -6.68 11.16
CA PHE A 65 -14.49 -5.64 12.07
C PHE A 65 -14.45 -4.25 11.40
N PHE A 66 -13.98 -4.13 10.18
CA PHE A 66 -13.96 -2.87 9.44
C PHE A 66 -15.38 -2.29 9.27
N ARG A 67 -16.35 -3.14 8.94
CA ARG A 67 -17.76 -2.73 8.80
C ARG A 67 -18.38 -2.26 10.11
N GLU A 68 -17.98 -2.84 11.24
CA GLU A 68 -18.38 -2.39 12.58
C GLU A 68 -17.73 -1.05 12.94
N LEU A 69 -16.47 -0.88 12.62
CA LEU A 69 -15.65 0.28 12.98
C LEU A 69 -16.02 1.53 12.19
N TYR A 70 -16.22 1.38 10.86
CA TYR A 70 -16.42 2.50 9.94
C TYR A 70 -17.51 3.49 10.40
N PRO A 71 -18.76 3.09 10.69
CA PRO A 71 -19.80 4.03 11.08
C PRO A 71 -19.49 4.77 12.38
N LEU A 72 -18.79 4.14 13.33
CA LEU A 72 -18.40 4.76 14.59
C LEU A 72 -17.35 5.86 14.39
N LEU A 73 -16.41 5.63 13.46
CA LEU A 73 -15.44 6.66 13.09
C LEU A 73 -16.10 7.84 12.37
N LYS A 74 -17.06 7.57 11.48
CA LYS A 74 -17.80 8.62 10.78
C LYS A 74 -18.71 9.42 11.73
N GLU A 75 -19.23 8.81 12.79
CA GLU A 75 -19.96 9.51 13.85
C GLU A 75 -19.04 10.43 14.65
N ALA A 76 -17.85 9.94 15.01
CA ALA A 76 -16.86 10.66 15.83
C ALA A 76 -16.16 11.78 15.03
N SER A 77 -15.88 11.58 13.75
CA SER A 77 -15.21 12.54 12.86
C SER A 77 -15.72 12.39 11.40
N PRO A 78 -16.82 13.08 11.04
CA PRO A 78 -17.47 12.93 9.73
C PRO A 78 -16.56 13.24 8.54
N ASP A 79 -15.62 14.18 8.71
CA ASP A 79 -14.72 14.63 7.64
C ASP A 79 -13.47 13.74 7.47
N THR A 80 -13.18 12.89 8.47
CA THR A 80 -12.10 11.91 8.37
C THR A 80 -12.43 10.87 7.30
N LYS A 81 -11.55 10.73 6.29
CA LYS A 81 -11.66 9.67 5.28
C LYS A 81 -11.06 8.38 5.82
N VAL A 82 -11.89 7.32 5.81
CA VAL A 82 -11.55 5.98 6.29
C VAL A 82 -11.30 5.06 5.11
N PHE A 83 -10.17 4.35 5.09
CA PHE A 83 -9.76 3.50 3.98
C PHE A 83 -9.06 2.22 4.45
N THR A 84 -8.84 1.28 3.53
CA THR A 84 -7.98 0.12 3.69
C THR A 84 -6.96 0.04 2.55
N VAL A 85 -5.89 -0.75 2.71
CA VAL A 85 -4.75 -0.76 1.81
C VAL A 85 -4.53 -2.14 1.21
N PHE A 86 -4.39 -2.19 -0.12
CA PHE A 86 -4.11 -3.39 -0.91
C PHE A 86 -2.71 -3.31 -1.51
N GLN A 87 -2.07 -4.45 -1.71
CA GLN A 87 -0.85 -4.55 -2.49
C GLN A 87 -1.21 -4.70 -3.98
N LEU A 88 -0.84 -3.71 -4.80
CA LEU A 88 -1.36 -3.54 -6.16
C LEU A 88 -0.92 -4.67 -7.09
N GLU A 89 0.36 -5.05 -7.09
CA GLU A 89 0.87 -6.10 -7.97
C GLU A 89 0.11 -7.40 -7.76
N ARG A 90 -0.16 -7.77 -6.50
CA ARG A 90 -0.93 -8.98 -6.17
C ARG A 90 -2.41 -8.87 -6.56
N ILE A 91 -3.02 -7.69 -6.40
CA ILE A 91 -4.40 -7.46 -6.86
C ILE A 91 -4.51 -7.72 -8.38
N LYS A 92 -3.50 -7.30 -9.15
CA LYS A 92 -3.42 -7.48 -10.61
C LYS A 92 -3.11 -8.93 -11.01
N GLY A 93 -2.78 -9.83 -10.08
CA GLY A 93 -2.33 -11.18 -10.38
C GLY A 93 -0.85 -11.28 -10.75
N LEU A 94 -0.06 -10.25 -10.43
CA LEU A 94 1.38 -10.23 -10.63
C LEU A 94 2.07 -10.88 -9.44
N HIS A 95 2.33 -12.17 -9.55
CA HIS A 95 2.94 -13.00 -8.50
C HIS A 95 4.34 -13.49 -8.88
N GLY A 96 4.86 -13.09 -10.05
CA GLY A 96 6.18 -13.47 -10.54
C GLY A 96 7.33 -12.69 -9.88
N GLY A 97 8.47 -12.68 -10.56
CA GLY A 97 9.64 -11.93 -10.11
C GLY A 97 10.12 -12.32 -8.72
N LEU A 98 10.39 -11.34 -7.89
CA LEU A 98 10.84 -11.53 -6.50
C LEU A 98 9.76 -12.10 -5.57
N PHE A 99 8.49 -12.12 -5.98
CA PHE A 99 7.45 -12.87 -5.26
C PHE A 99 7.58 -14.40 -5.43
N GLY A 100 8.37 -14.87 -6.41
CA GLY A 100 8.68 -16.29 -6.60
C GLY A 100 7.58 -17.13 -7.24
N GLY A 101 6.47 -16.54 -7.64
CA GLY A 101 5.36 -17.20 -8.34
C GLY A 101 5.36 -16.94 -9.85
N THR A 102 4.17 -16.89 -10.44
CA THR A 102 3.95 -16.63 -11.86
C THR A 102 2.91 -15.53 -12.04
N ASN A 103 3.13 -14.62 -12.98
CA ASN A 103 2.14 -13.62 -13.36
C ASN A 103 1.00 -14.31 -14.10
N ASP A 104 -0.22 -14.12 -13.61
CA ASP A 104 -1.44 -14.72 -14.15
C ASP A 104 -2.64 -13.84 -13.81
N GLU A 105 -3.17 -13.14 -14.79
CA GLU A 105 -4.32 -12.25 -14.64
C GLU A 105 -5.57 -12.99 -14.12
N SER A 106 -5.68 -14.31 -14.38
CA SER A 106 -6.79 -15.12 -13.83
C SER A 106 -6.75 -15.26 -12.31
N LEU A 107 -5.61 -14.96 -11.69
CA LEU A 107 -5.40 -14.91 -10.25
C LEU A 107 -5.58 -13.50 -9.66
N SER A 108 -6.05 -12.55 -10.47
CA SER A 108 -6.33 -11.20 -10.00
C SER A 108 -7.36 -11.20 -8.86
N GLN A 109 -7.21 -10.25 -7.96
CA GLN A 109 -8.01 -10.17 -6.72
C GLN A 109 -8.91 -8.92 -6.68
N TRP A 110 -9.24 -8.33 -7.83
CA TRP A 110 -10.04 -7.10 -7.92
C TRP A 110 -11.38 -7.19 -7.18
N GLY A 111 -11.99 -8.38 -7.11
CA GLY A 111 -13.22 -8.60 -6.35
C GLY A 111 -13.13 -8.29 -4.86
N LEU A 112 -11.90 -8.23 -4.27
CA LEU A 112 -11.72 -7.89 -2.86
C LEU A 112 -12.05 -6.42 -2.54
N LEU A 113 -12.05 -5.54 -3.55
CA LEU A 113 -12.45 -4.15 -3.37
C LEU A 113 -13.91 -4.03 -2.92
N ASP A 114 -14.76 -4.98 -3.33
CA ASP A 114 -16.18 -5.04 -2.98
C ASP A 114 -16.43 -5.44 -1.53
N ASP A 115 -15.44 -5.98 -0.83
CA ASP A 115 -15.54 -6.30 0.59
C ASP A 115 -15.62 -5.04 1.47
N PHE A 116 -15.23 -3.87 0.93
CA PHE A 116 -15.18 -2.58 1.62
C PHE A 116 -16.08 -1.51 0.97
N PRO A 117 -17.40 -1.77 0.84
CA PRO A 117 -18.31 -0.86 0.14
C PRO A 117 -18.44 0.49 0.82
N ASP A 118 -18.31 0.54 2.16
CA ASP A 118 -18.45 1.75 2.96
C ASP A 118 -17.18 2.62 2.99
N ALA A 119 -16.00 2.07 2.70
CA ALA A 119 -14.74 2.82 2.72
C ALA A 119 -14.83 4.09 1.86
N ASP A 120 -14.35 5.23 2.38
CA ASP A 120 -14.35 6.52 1.66
C ASP A 120 -13.38 6.50 0.48
N ALA A 121 -12.29 5.72 0.58
CA ALA A 121 -11.26 5.55 -0.42
C ALA A 121 -10.70 4.13 -0.40
N LEU A 122 -9.99 3.75 -1.47
CA LEU A 122 -9.19 2.54 -1.53
C LEU A 122 -7.72 2.94 -1.73
N ALA A 123 -6.84 2.36 -0.94
CA ALA A 123 -5.43 2.67 -0.99
C ALA A 123 -4.61 1.48 -1.50
N PHE A 124 -3.46 1.79 -2.10
CA PHE A 124 -2.57 0.77 -2.64
C PHE A 124 -1.13 1.03 -2.22
N THR A 125 -0.41 -0.04 -1.89
CA THR A 125 1.04 -0.08 -1.95
C THR A 125 1.44 -0.55 -3.33
N THR A 126 2.54 -0.07 -3.88
CA THR A 126 3.03 -0.44 -5.20
C THR A 126 4.56 -0.47 -5.23
N TYR A 127 5.09 -1.64 -5.59
CA TYR A 127 6.51 -1.90 -5.72
C TYR A 127 6.74 -2.69 -7.02
N PRO A 128 6.58 -2.05 -8.20
CA PRO A 128 6.71 -2.75 -9.48
C PRO A 128 8.06 -3.44 -9.66
N CYS A 129 9.13 -2.93 -9.04
CA CYS A 129 10.45 -3.55 -9.00
C CYS A 129 10.46 -4.99 -8.46
N LEU A 130 9.40 -5.42 -7.78
CA LEU A 130 9.30 -6.82 -7.32
C LEU A 130 8.87 -7.78 -8.44
N VAL A 131 8.31 -7.26 -9.55
CA VAL A 131 7.75 -8.05 -10.65
C VAL A 131 8.26 -7.64 -12.04
N LEU A 132 8.82 -6.44 -12.15
CA LEU A 132 9.44 -5.89 -13.36
C LEU A 132 10.90 -5.54 -13.07
N LYS A 133 11.75 -5.64 -14.08
CA LYS A 133 13.19 -5.39 -13.95
C LYS A 133 13.61 -3.98 -14.33
N ASP A 134 12.77 -3.27 -15.06
CA ASP A 134 13.03 -1.92 -15.56
C ASP A 134 11.72 -1.12 -15.55
N PRO A 135 11.71 0.15 -15.12
CA PRO A 135 10.51 0.99 -15.15
C PRO A 135 9.88 1.12 -16.53
N SER A 136 10.65 1.02 -17.62
CA SER A 136 10.14 1.06 -18.99
C SER A 136 9.30 -0.16 -19.38
N GLU A 137 9.31 -1.23 -18.58
CA GLU A 137 8.45 -2.40 -18.77
C GLU A 137 7.02 -2.15 -18.26
N MET A 138 6.78 -1.05 -17.55
CA MET A 138 5.44 -0.71 -17.03
C MET A 138 4.51 -0.33 -18.18
N PRO A 139 3.34 -0.98 -18.33
CA PRO A 139 2.35 -0.57 -19.33
C PRO A 139 1.77 0.81 -19.00
N GLU A 140 1.35 1.54 -20.05
CA GLU A 140 0.80 2.90 -19.93
C GLU A 140 -0.43 2.99 -19.01
N ASP A 141 -1.19 1.91 -18.88
CA ASP A 141 -2.40 1.83 -18.06
C ASP A 141 -2.16 1.20 -16.68
N TYR A 142 -0.89 1.03 -16.26
CA TYR A 142 -0.50 0.29 -15.06
C TYR A 142 -1.30 0.70 -13.81
N TYR A 143 -1.45 1.98 -13.56
CA TYR A 143 -2.25 2.52 -12.45
C TYR A 143 -3.69 2.85 -12.86
N TRP A 144 -3.90 3.24 -14.13
CA TRP A 144 -5.23 3.57 -14.63
C TRP A 144 -6.20 2.39 -14.59
N GLU A 145 -5.71 1.16 -14.71
CA GLU A 145 -6.51 -0.07 -14.58
C GLU A 145 -7.37 -0.09 -13.30
N ILE A 146 -6.88 0.52 -12.20
CA ILE A 146 -7.63 0.63 -10.94
C ILE A 146 -9.03 1.26 -11.18
N ARG A 147 -9.14 2.22 -12.08
CA ARG A 147 -10.41 2.89 -12.42
C ARG A 147 -11.45 1.98 -13.09
N SER A 148 -11.01 0.88 -13.69
CA SER A 148 -11.92 -0.13 -14.25
C SER A 148 -12.62 -0.95 -13.14
N HIS A 149 -12.11 -0.90 -11.92
CA HIS A 149 -12.57 -1.71 -10.79
C HIS A 149 -13.17 -0.88 -9.64
N THR A 150 -12.96 0.44 -9.62
CA THR A 150 -13.55 1.30 -8.59
C THR A 150 -13.72 2.74 -9.06
N SER A 151 -14.83 3.36 -8.63
CA SER A 151 -15.04 4.81 -8.75
C SER A 151 -14.66 5.59 -7.48
N LYS A 152 -14.24 4.91 -6.43
CA LYS A 152 -13.81 5.54 -5.18
C LYS A 152 -12.53 6.35 -5.37
N GLU A 153 -12.27 7.25 -4.45
CA GLU A 153 -10.98 7.94 -4.37
C GLU A 153 -9.85 6.91 -4.18
N VAL A 154 -8.73 7.11 -4.87
CA VAL A 154 -7.59 6.17 -4.85
C VAL A 154 -6.39 6.86 -4.22
N PHE A 155 -5.75 6.20 -3.26
CA PHE A 155 -4.51 6.64 -2.63
C PHE A 155 -3.38 5.67 -3.00
N ILE A 156 -2.19 6.20 -3.20
CA ILE A 156 -0.94 5.43 -3.23
C ILE A 156 -0.22 5.73 -1.92
N THR A 157 -0.29 4.81 -0.99
CA THR A 157 0.21 4.99 0.38
C THR A 157 1.63 4.52 0.59
N GLU A 158 2.12 3.71 -0.32
CA GLU A 158 3.51 3.29 -0.39
C GLU A 158 3.89 3.12 -1.86
N SER A 159 5.06 3.59 -2.22
CA SER A 159 5.70 3.32 -3.51
C SER A 159 7.21 3.26 -3.34
N GLY A 160 7.87 2.50 -4.18
CA GLY A 160 9.31 2.39 -4.12
C GLY A 160 9.92 1.59 -5.26
N TRP A 161 11.19 1.86 -5.49
CA TRP A 161 12.09 1.15 -6.38
C TRP A 161 13.47 1.09 -5.73
N PHE A 162 14.12 -0.05 -5.69
CA PHE A 162 15.45 -0.20 -5.10
C PHE A 162 16.54 0.32 -6.04
N ARG A 163 17.64 0.82 -5.47
CA ARG A 163 18.86 1.20 -6.21
C ARG A 163 19.80 0.01 -6.41
N GLU A 164 19.80 -0.93 -5.46
CA GLU A 164 20.59 -2.14 -5.52
C GLU A 164 19.66 -3.33 -5.36
N GLY A 165 19.47 -4.09 -6.42
CA GLY A 165 18.64 -5.28 -6.42
C GLY A 165 19.45 -6.56 -6.13
N PRO A 166 18.75 -7.66 -5.79
CA PRO A 166 19.41 -8.96 -5.66
C PRO A 166 19.90 -9.47 -7.02
N GLU A 167 20.75 -10.52 -7.01
CA GLU A 167 21.30 -11.14 -8.20
C GLU A 167 20.21 -11.46 -9.26
N GLY A 168 20.40 -10.98 -10.47
CA GLY A 168 19.46 -11.09 -11.59
C GLY A 168 18.33 -10.04 -11.60
N TRP A 169 18.39 -9.09 -10.65
CA TRP A 169 17.49 -7.93 -10.48
C TRP A 169 18.31 -6.68 -10.16
N GLU A 170 19.43 -6.53 -10.88
CA GLU A 170 20.32 -5.40 -10.73
C GLU A 170 19.56 -4.10 -11.06
N SER A 171 19.84 -3.05 -10.31
CA SER A 171 19.28 -1.70 -10.49
C SER A 171 20.33 -0.66 -10.11
N ASP A 172 20.06 0.61 -10.34
CA ASP A 172 20.93 1.72 -9.99
C ASP A 172 20.14 3.00 -9.65
N ASP A 173 20.86 4.07 -9.31
CA ASP A 173 20.28 5.38 -8.99
C ASP A 173 19.48 6.00 -10.15
N GLU A 174 19.91 5.77 -11.40
CA GLU A 174 19.21 6.29 -12.58
C GLU A 174 17.88 5.59 -12.77
N GLU A 175 17.86 4.27 -12.58
CA GLU A 175 16.65 3.47 -12.71
C GLU A 175 15.63 3.81 -11.61
N GLN A 176 16.08 4.00 -10.35
CA GLN A 176 15.22 4.46 -9.28
C GLN A 176 14.60 5.83 -9.59
N ALA A 177 15.39 6.77 -10.10
CA ALA A 177 14.91 8.09 -10.51
C ALA A 177 13.95 8.00 -11.72
N SER A 178 14.25 7.14 -12.69
CA SER A 178 13.38 6.87 -13.84
C SER A 178 12.02 6.34 -13.40
N PHE A 179 11.99 5.44 -12.40
CA PHE A 179 10.72 4.97 -11.84
C PHE A 179 9.89 6.11 -11.24
N ILE A 180 10.50 7.08 -10.57
CA ILE A 180 9.75 8.22 -10.01
C ILE A 180 9.07 9.03 -11.12
N HIS A 181 9.77 9.30 -12.22
CA HIS A 181 9.16 9.98 -13.38
C HIS A 181 8.02 9.15 -13.96
N THR A 182 8.23 7.85 -14.16
CA THR A 182 7.20 6.93 -14.63
C THR A 182 5.99 6.88 -13.67
N LEU A 183 6.22 6.86 -12.36
CA LEU A 183 5.16 6.89 -11.35
C LEU A 183 4.32 8.17 -11.46
N PHE A 184 4.95 9.34 -11.58
CA PHE A 184 4.23 10.60 -11.74
C PHE A 184 3.42 10.63 -13.04
N ASP A 185 4.05 10.25 -14.15
CA ASP A 185 3.39 10.24 -15.47
C ASP A 185 2.19 9.30 -15.49
N LEU A 186 2.34 8.06 -15.01
CA LEU A 186 1.28 7.05 -15.04
C LEU A 186 0.19 7.26 -13.97
N THR A 187 0.42 8.12 -12.96
CA THR A 187 -0.59 8.46 -11.96
C THR A 187 -1.25 9.81 -12.20
N GLU A 188 -0.83 10.59 -13.20
CA GLU A 188 -1.35 11.93 -13.47
C GLU A 188 -2.88 11.92 -13.63
N ASP A 189 -3.41 11.08 -14.51
CA ASP A 189 -4.85 10.95 -14.76
C ASP A 189 -5.63 10.33 -13.57
N LEU A 190 -4.95 9.59 -12.70
CA LEU A 190 -5.55 9.02 -11.50
C LEU A 190 -5.81 10.08 -10.42
N GLU A 191 -5.03 11.18 -10.46
CA GLU A 191 -5.08 12.31 -9.51
C GLU A 191 -5.16 11.86 -8.04
N PRO A 192 -4.23 11.01 -7.56
CA PRO A 192 -4.31 10.48 -6.21
C PRO A 192 -4.07 11.60 -5.18
N PRO A 193 -5.00 11.86 -4.23
CA PRO A 193 -4.80 12.88 -3.19
C PRO A 193 -3.60 12.59 -2.27
N LEU A 194 -3.17 11.33 -2.23
CA LEU A 194 -1.97 10.87 -1.55
C LEU A 194 -1.15 10.02 -2.52
N LEU A 195 0.07 10.45 -2.77
CA LEU A 195 1.12 9.71 -3.46
C LEU A 195 2.35 9.76 -2.57
N ILE A 196 2.76 8.63 -2.00
CA ILE A 196 3.76 8.58 -0.94
C ILE A 196 4.89 7.65 -1.37
N TRP A 197 6.13 8.15 -1.29
CA TRP A 197 7.33 7.34 -1.33
C TRP A 197 7.57 6.70 0.04
N SER A 198 7.86 5.41 0.09
CA SER A 198 7.84 4.65 1.34
C SER A 198 8.94 5.03 2.33
N PHE A 199 10.13 5.37 1.83
CA PHE A 199 11.30 5.56 2.68
C PHE A 199 12.00 6.88 2.40
N LEU A 200 12.08 7.75 3.39
CA LEU A 200 12.89 8.97 3.28
C LEU A 200 14.39 8.63 3.31
N TYR A 201 14.79 7.70 4.16
CA TYR A 201 16.15 7.17 4.28
C TYR A 201 16.17 5.70 3.93
N ASP A 202 17.33 5.20 3.53
CA ASP A 202 17.52 3.76 3.39
C ASP A 202 17.19 3.07 4.71
N PRO A 203 16.22 2.17 4.74
CA PRO A 203 15.81 1.52 5.97
C PRO A 203 16.77 0.37 6.34
N ASP A 204 16.92 0.11 7.64
CA ASP A 204 17.63 -1.07 8.15
C ASP A 204 16.71 -2.30 8.09
N VAL A 205 16.49 -2.79 6.89
CA VAL A 205 15.61 -3.94 6.58
C VAL A 205 16.27 -4.89 5.58
N GLN A 206 15.61 -5.98 5.26
CA GLN A 206 16.14 -6.96 4.32
C GLN A 206 16.09 -6.47 2.87
N ILE A 207 17.07 -6.91 2.06
CA ILE A 207 17.06 -6.81 0.60
C ILE A 207 15.69 -7.33 0.06
N PRO A 208 15.05 -6.65 -0.90
CA PRO A 208 15.54 -5.53 -1.70
C PRO A 208 15.12 -4.14 -1.19
N PHE A 209 14.55 -4.02 0.00
CA PHE A 209 13.99 -2.76 0.48
C PHE A 209 15.03 -1.83 1.12
N ASP A 210 16.21 -2.32 1.44
CA ASP A 210 17.30 -1.63 2.15
C ASP A 210 17.94 -0.48 1.37
N THR A 211 17.68 -0.34 0.07
CA THR A 211 18.19 0.73 -0.79
C THR A 211 17.06 1.50 -1.51
N MET A 212 15.88 1.60 -0.88
CA MET A 212 14.72 2.30 -1.44
C MET A 212 14.56 3.75 -0.95
N GLY A 213 15.49 4.27 -0.14
CA GLY A 213 15.42 5.64 0.38
C GLY A 213 15.57 6.71 -0.71
N LEU A 214 14.95 7.86 -0.50
CA LEU A 214 15.27 9.10 -1.25
C LEU A 214 16.62 9.67 -0.82
N LEU A 215 17.04 9.35 0.40
CA LEU A 215 18.35 9.63 0.96
C LEU A 215 19.04 8.31 1.25
N ASP A 216 20.36 8.26 1.05
CA ASP A 216 21.14 7.08 1.39
C ASP A 216 21.32 6.93 2.92
N ALA A 217 21.97 5.85 3.35
CA ALA A 217 22.26 5.58 4.76
C ALA A 217 23.14 6.66 5.44
N ASN A 218 23.80 7.55 4.68
CA ASN A 218 24.60 8.67 5.17
C ASN A 218 23.83 10.01 5.07
N GLU A 219 22.52 9.98 4.83
CA GLU A 219 21.66 11.15 4.65
C GLU A 219 22.02 11.98 3.40
N ALA A 220 22.76 11.42 2.43
CA ALA A 220 23.05 12.09 1.17
C ALA A 220 21.88 11.93 0.20
N HIS A 221 21.60 12.99 -0.57
CA HIS A 221 20.59 12.98 -1.61
C HIS A 221 20.99 11.99 -2.70
N THR A 222 20.05 11.14 -3.07
CA THR A 222 20.15 10.25 -4.23
C THR A 222 19.55 10.96 -5.46
N ARG A 223 19.67 10.39 -6.65
CA ARG A 223 18.96 10.89 -7.83
C ARG A 223 17.43 10.80 -7.68
N ALA A 224 16.94 9.85 -6.92
CA ALA A 224 15.53 9.74 -6.57
C ALA A 224 15.03 10.96 -5.77
N TRP A 225 15.86 11.52 -4.88
CA TRP A 225 15.53 12.79 -4.19
C TRP A 225 15.31 13.92 -5.18
N GLU A 226 16.21 14.09 -6.16
CA GLU A 226 16.10 15.14 -7.18
C GLU A 226 14.84 14.93 -8.03
N ALA A 227 14.58 13.70 -8.47
CA ALA A 227 13.39 13.36 -9.24
C ALA A 227 12.09 13.60 -8.45
N TRP A 228 12.07 13.26 -7.15
CA TRP A 228 10.88 13.42 -6.31
C TRP A 228 10.58 14.87 -5.98
N THR A 229 11.61 15.69 -5.73
CA THR A 229 11.47 17.09 -5.32
C THR A 229 11.47 18.09 -6.49
N GLY A 230 11.87 17.66 -7.68
CA GLY A 230 12.00 18.50 -8.86
C GLY A 230 13.17 19.51 -8.76
N THR A 231 14.23 19.18 -8.03
CA THR A 231 15.39 20.07 -7.77
C THR A 231 16.65 19.63 -8.48
#